data_b0fd3a28e922f626350bcd9e0fdc88ea
#
_entry.id   b0fd3a28e922f626350bcd9e0fdc88ea
#
_cell.length_a   1.000
_cell.length_b   1.000
_cell.length_c   1.000
_cell.angle_alpha   90.00
_cell.angle_beta   90.00
_cell.angle_gamma   90.00
#
_symmetry.space_group_name_H-M   'P 1'
#
loop_
_entity.id
_entity.type
_entity.pdbx_description
1 polymer ?
#
loop_
_entity_poly.entity_id
_entity_poly.type
_entity_poly.pdbx_seq_one_letter_code
_entity_poly.pdbx_strand_id
1 'polypeptide(L)'
;MDLWDAIKEMRRLSAEGIPFGFTFMSYDATARASKGVIEVRHARLLKREKQENHRDAEFVEAYLDLDTCQARRFYQPLLMSFNGQKVV
;
A
#
# COMPACT_ATOMS: atom_id res chain seq x y z
N MET A 1 -9.17 -7.17 -10.62
CA MET A 1 -7.75 -6.80 -10.92
C MET A 1 -6.83 -7.72 -10.12
N ASP A 2 -5.81 -8.22 -10.75
CA ASP A 2 -4.79 -9.03 -10.10
C ASP A 2 -3.94 -8.16 -9.17
N LEU A 3 -3.56 -8.70 -8.01
CA LEU A 3 -2.72 -7.99 -7.04
C LEU A 3 -1.43 -7.47 -7.67
N TRP A 4 -0.79 -8.29 -8.48
CA TRP A 4 0.47 -7.91 -9.11
C TRP A 4 0.31 -6.73 -10.08
N ASP A 5 -0.78 -6.74 -10.84
CA ASP A 5 -1.11 -5.65 -11.74
C ASP A 5 -1.41 -4.36 -10.96
N ALA A 6 -2.10 -4.47 -9.83
CA ALA A 6 -2.37 -3.33 -8.98
C ALA A 6 -1.08 -2.69 -8.46
N ILE A 7 -0.14 -3.50 -7.98
CA ILE A 7 1.14 -2.99 -7.49
C ILE A 7 1.95 -2.33 -8.61
N LYS A 8 1.96 -2.93 -9.80
CA LYS A 8 2.63 -2.33 -10.96
C LYS A 8 2.04 -0.97 -11.31
N GLU A 9 0.70 -0.87 -11.30
CA GLU A 9 0.03 0.40 -11.58
C GLU A 9 0.33 1.45 -10.52
N MET A 10 0.36 1.07 -9.26
CA MET A 10 0.75 1.97 -8.18
C MET A 10 2.14 2.55 -8.42
N ARG A 11 3.08 1.71 -8.83
CA ARG A 11 4.45 2.14 -9.11
C ARG A 11 4.52 3.06 -10.33
N ARG A 12 3.78 2.73 -11.37
CA ARG A 12 3.72 3.55 -12.59
C ARG A 12 3.17 4.94 -12.28
N LEU A 13 2.03 5.00 -11.60
CA LEU A 13 1.39 6.27 -11.25
C LEU A 13 2.28 7.11 -10.33
N SER A 14 2.96 6.47 -9.38
CA SER A 14 3.87 7.17 -8.48
C SER A 14 5.05 7.79 -9.23
N ALA A 15 5.58 7.09 -10.22
CA ALA A 15 6.66 7.60 -11.05
C ALA A 15 6.20 8.79 -11.91
N GLU A 16 4.94 8.82 -12.31
CA GLU A 16 4.35 9.88 -13.10
C GLU A 16 3.79 11.03 -12.25
N GLY A 17 3.84 10.90 -10.92
CA GLY A 17 3.30 11.91 -10.02
C GLY A 17 1.79 11.96 -9.96
N ILE A 18 1.12 10.89 -10.33
CA ILE A 18 -0.34 10.81 -10.33
C ILE A 18 -0.81 10.11 -9.05
N PRO A 19 -1.57 10.78 -8.18
CA PRO A 19 -2.11 10.14 -6.98
C PRO A 19 -3.14 9.06 -7.31
N PHE A 20 -3.25 8.08 -6.42
CA PHE A 20 -4.22 7.00 -6.56
C PHE A 20 -4.85 6.70 -5.21
N GLY A 21 -6.01 6.02 -5.25
CA GLY A 21 -6.69 5.55 -4.05
C GLY A 21 -6.64 4.05 -3.93
N PHE A 22 -6.68 3.55 -2.70
CA PHE A 22 -6.73 2.12 -2.46
C PHE A 22 -7.27 1.81 -1.07
N THR A 23 -7.68 0.57 -0.87
CA THR A 23 -8.07 0.06 0.43
C THR A 23 -7.28 -1.20 0.75
N PHE A 24 -6.97 -1.37 2.02
CA PHE A 24 -6.27 -2.55 2.49
C PHE A 24 -6.72 -2.91 3.90
N MET A 25 -6.50 -4.17 4.25
CA MET A 25 -6.76 -4.62 5.62
C MET A 25 -5.55 -4.26 6.48
N SER A 26 -5.80 -3.51 7.54
CA SER A 26 -4.76 -3.15 8.50
C SER A 26 -4.44 -4.36 9.37
N TYR A 27 -3.16 -4.56 9.65
CA TYR A 27 -2.69 -5.63 10.51
C TYR A 27 -1.73 -5.07 11.56
N ASP A 28 -2.02 -5.36 12.82
CA ASP A 28 -1.14 -5.00 13.92
C ASP A 28 -0.45 -6.27 14.42
N ALA A 29 0.83 -6.41 14.11
CA ALA A 29 1.61 -7.57 14.50
C ALA A 29 1.77 -7.71 16.01
N THR A 30 1.80 -6.58 16.73
CA THR A 30 1.92 -6.59 18.19
C THR A 30 0.65 -7.11 18.85
N ALA A 31 -0.50 -6.68 18.37
CA ALA A 31 -1.79 -7.10 18.88
C ALA A 31 -2.28 -8.42 18.27
N ARG A 32 -1.61 -8.90 17.20
CA ARG A 32 -2.01 -10.07 16.41
C ARG A 32 -3.46 -10.00 15.96
N ALA A 33 -3.91 -8.80 15.61
CA ALA A 33 -5.28 -8.55 15.23
C ALA A 33 -5.34 -7.57 14.08
N SER A 34 -6.38 -7.73 13.25
CA SER A 34 -6.71 -6.77 12.22
C SER A 34 -7.40 -5.56 12.84
N LYS A 35 -7.04 -4.37 12.42
CA LYS A 35 -7.71 -3.13 12.83
C LYS A 35 -8.83 -2.72 11.88
N GLY A 36 -9.17 -3.57 10.91
CA GLY A 36 -10.20 -3.30 9.94
C GLY A 36 -9.65 -2.73 8.64
N VAL A 37 -10.56 -2.29 7.79
CA VAL A 37 -10.24 -1.77 6.47
C VAL A 37 -9.80 -0.32 6.56
N ILE A 38 -8.68 0.00 5.93
CA ILE A 38 -8.17 1.36 5.82
C ILE A 38 -8.39 1.83 4.38
N GLU A 39 -9.00 3.00 4.23
CA GLU A 39 -9.17 3.64 2.93
C GLU A 39 -8.20 4.80 2.80
N VAL A 40 -7.44 4.81 1.72
CA VAL A 40 -6.53 5.90 1.39
C VAL A 40 -6.99 6.49 0.06
N ARG A 41 -7.33 7.76 0.05
CA ARG A 41 -7.92 8.41 -1.13
C ARG A 41 -6.89 8.95 -2.11
N HIS A 42 -5.79 9.49 -1.58
CA HIS A 42 -4.74 10.10 -2.39
C HIS A 42 -3.40 9.66 -1.85
N ALA A 43 -2.72 8.82 -2.57
CA ALA A 43 -1.45 8.26 -2.14
C ALA A 43 -0.45 8.21 -3.28
N ARG A 44 0.82 8.12 -2.90
CA ARG A 44 1.90 7.77 -3.83
C ARG A 44 2.82 6.80 -3.11
N LEU A 45 3.37 5.86 -3.85
CA LEU A 45 4.36 4.96 -3.26
C LEU A 45 5.67 5.72 -3.03
N LEU A 46 6.29 5.42 -1.92
CA LEU A 46 7.61 5.92 -1.61
C LEU A 46 8.66 4.99 -2.23
N LYS A 47 9.87 5.52 -2.40
CA LYS A 47 10.97 4.72 -2.90
C LYS A 47 11.22 3.56 -1.94
N ARG A 48 11.39 2.37 -2.48
CA ARG A 48 11.68 1.19 -1.69
C ARG A 48 13.03 1.33 -1.01
N GLU A 49 13.05 1.15 0.31
CA GLU A 49 14.28 1.10 1.07
C GLU A 49 14.99 -0.23 0.83
N LYS A 50 16.30 -0.24 1.01
CA LYS A 50 17.05 -1.49 1.00
C LYS A 50 16.56 -2.36 2.15
N GLN A 51 16.36 -3.62 1.84
CA GLN A 51 15.69 -4.57 2.72
C GLN A 51 16.63 -5.29 3.70
N GLU A 52 17.66 -4.62 4.14
CA GLU A 52 18.72 -5.28 4.87
C GLU A 52 18.30 -5.83 6.23
N ASN A 53 17.26 -5.27 6.84
CA ASN A 53 16.91 -5.58 8.21
C ASN A 53 15.44 -5.92 8.43
N HIS A 54 14.69 -6.20 7.36
CA HIS A 54 13.27 -6.44 7.51
C HIS A 54 12.87 -7.77 6.89
N ARG A 55 12.39 -8.68 7.72
CA ARG A 55 12.06 -10.04 7.33
C ARG A 55 11.04 -10.13 6.21
N ASP A 56 10.03 -9.25 6.24
CA ASP A 56 8.92 -9.25 5.30
C ASP A 56 8.97 -8.06 4.35
N ALA A 57 10.13 -7.43 4.20
CA ALA A 57 10.26 -6.19 3.42
C ALA A 57 9.83 -6.32 1.97
N GLU A 58 9.99 -7.50 1.37
CA GLU A 58 9.56 -7.73 -0.01
C GLU A 58 8.04 -7.68 -0.20
N PHE A 59 7.27 -7.89 0.87
CA PHE A 59 5.82 -7.87 0.85
C PHE A 59 5.22 -6.57 1.39
N VAL A 60 6.07 -5.65 1.81
CA VAL A 60 5.64 -4.37 2.40
C VAL A 60 5.91 -3.25 1.43
N GLU A 61 4.90 -2.41 1.22
CA GLU A 61 5.05 -1.18 0.43
C GLU A 61 4.88 0.03 1.33
N ALA A 62 5.80 0.98 1.22
CA ALA A 62 5.68 2.26 1.89
C ALA A 62 5.00 3.27 0.97
N TYR A 63 4.10 4.06 1.53
CA TYR A 63 3.39 5.08 0.77
C TYR A 63 3.26 6.36 1.58
N LEU A 64 3.05 7.45 0.87
CA LEU A 64 2.73 8.74 1.47
C LEU A 64 1.23 8.98 1.27
N ASP A 65 0.53 9.19 2.38
CA ASP A 65 -0.86 9.63 2.35
C ASP A 65 -0.85 11.15 2.15
N LEU A 66 -1.31 11.60 0.98
CA LEU A 66 -1.24 13.01 0.63
C LEU A 66 -2.26 13.85 1.38
N ASP A 67 -3.32 13.26 1.88
CA ASP A 67 -4.34 13.98 2.64
C ASP A 67 -3.87 14.32 4.07
N THR A 68 -3.06 13.45 4.66
CA THR A 68 -2.55 13.62 6.03
C THR A 68 -1.07 13.96 6.06
N CYS A 69 -0.38 13.86 4.93
CA CYS A 69 1.07 14.05 4.81
C CYS A 69 1.86 13.10 5.70
N GLN A 70 1.35 11.89 5.89
CA GLN A 70 1.99 10.87 6.72
C GLN A 70 2.47 9.70 5.88
N ALA A 71 3.70 9.27 6.14
CA ALA A 71 4.25 8.06 5.56
C ALA A 71 3.75 6.85 6.34
N ARG A 72 3.23 5.87 5.63
CA ARG A 72 2.70 4.64 6.21
C ARG A 72 3.13 3.43 5.39
N ARG A 73 2.75 2.25 5.82
CA ARG A 73 3.08 0.99 5.15
C ARG A 73 1.85 0.10 5.08
N PHE A 74 1.82 -0.76 4.06
CA PHE A 74 0.81 -1.80 3.98
C PHE A 74 1.44 -3.10 3.47
N TYR A 75 0.81 -4.22 3.81
CA TYR A 75 1.21 -5.52 3.28
C TYR A 75 0.52 -5.76 1.94
N GLN A 76 1.31 -6.07 0.90
CA GLN A 76 0.76 -6.31 -0.43
C GLN A 76 -0.38 -7.34 -0.42
N PRO A 77 -0.25 -8.50 0.25
CA PRO A 77 -1.33 -9.50 0.25
C PRO A 77 -2.64 -9.02 0.88
N LEU A 78 -2.61 -7.94 1.65
CA LEU A 78 -3.80 -7.39 2.30
C LEU A 78 -4.47 -6.27 1.49
N LEU A 79 -3.96 -5.97 0.30
CA LEU A 79 -4.58 -5.00 -0.59
C LEU A 79 -5.93 -5.50 -1.06
N MET A 80 -6.98 -4.70 -0.89
CA MET A 80 -8.35 -5.08 -1.19
C MET A 80 -8.89 -4.46 -2.47
N SER A 81 -8.59 -3.18 -2.70
CA SER A 81 -9.02 -2.50 -3.91
C SER A 81 -8.01 -1.44 -4.33
N PHE A 82 -8.05 -1.10 -5.61
CA PHE A 82 -7.20 -0.07 -6.19
C PHE A 82 -8.03 0.74 -7.18
N ASN A 83 -8.10 2.06 -6.94
CA ASN A 83 -8.88 3.00 -7.76
C ASN A 83 -10.32 2.50 -8.02
N GLY A 84 -10.95 1.95 -6.99
CA GLY A 84 -12.30 1.45 -7.07
C GLY A 84 -12.44 0.05 -7.66
N GLN A 85 -11.36 -0.59 -8.07
CA GLN A 85 -11.38 -1.95 -8.61
C GLN A 85 -10.98 -2.94 -7.53
N LYS A 86 -11.76 -4.02 -7.42
CA LYS A 86 -11.45 -5.09 -6.47
C LYS A 86 -10.16 -5.80 -6.87
N VAL A 87 -9.27 -5.99 -5.91
CA VAL A 87 -8.02 -6.72 -6.09
C VAL A 87 -8.21 -8.15 -5.60
N VAL A 88 -7.85 -9.09 -6.41
CA VAL A 88 -8.00 -10.52 -6.12
C VAL A 88 -6.67 -11.26 -6.19
#